data_c7e641eaa1e497ac02c79d5e62ca2252
#
_entry.id   c7e641eaa1e497ac02c79d5e62ca2252
#
_cell.length_a   1.000
_cell.length_b   1.000
_cell.length_c   1.000
_cell.angle_alpha   90.00
_cell.angle_beta   90.00
_cell.angle_gamma   90.00
#
_symmetry.space_group_name_H-M   'P 1'
#
loop_
_entity.id
_entity.type
_entity.pdbx_description
1 polymer ?
#
loop_
_entity_poly.entity_id
_entity_poly.type
_entity_poly.pdbx_seq_one_letter_code
_entity_poly.pdbx_strand_id
1 'polypeptide(L)'
;MTAQPLTPHAIPALRVTTLATATTEPPLAAVESDNPLLFQRLGRGVAGSGVALRAEFPGPNRFHDATTWWSEVVRRATVTNALGRPGTGLLAMGAFSFSTLSHHQSVLIVPQQIWGTDEHGSWQTTIEVTEHETGGAAVEKGGLAAPGIAATDTRDNTGDTSPPVAEPASAAELPTPNSYWRAGQVSEARFLDLVSQAKEAISQAGLHKVVVARDLVRDVEQEPDWRLVLQGLTEAYPDTFVFSLDGFFGASPETLVSLRGEHVSLRVLAGSTARGSHPEEDRAQSEALSTSTKDLDEHQFAVRSVVESLAAANITAVADDSPFSLKLPNLWHLATDVVAKVPEGIGGLRVLQALHPTAAVAGSPTTGALAFLDEHENLDRGRYAGPVGWIDERGDGDWAIALRCAQYDPEAHSLTAYAGAGVVAESDPERELLETELKFRPITEWVN
;
A
#
# COMPACT_ATOMS: atom_id res chain seq x y z
N MET A 1 -17.03 -6.73 18.77
CA MET A 1 -16.89 -5.77 19.89
C MET A 1 -16.34 -4.49 19.29
N THR A 2 -17.16 -3.48 19.10
CA THR A 2 -16.76 -2.17 18.59
C THR A 2 -15.87 -1.48 19.63
N ALA A 3 -14.59 -1.38 19.32
CA ALA A 3 -13.66 -0.60 20.13
C ALA A 3 -14.06 0.89 20.05
N GLN A 4 -14.37 1.50 21.18
CA GLN A 4 -14.57 2.94 21.26
C GLN A 4 -13.25 3.66 20.89
N PRO A 5 -13.28 4.78 20.15
CA PRO A 5 -12.09 5.56 19.87
C PRO A 5 -11.46 5.99 21.20
N LEU A 6 -10.20 5.63 21.39
CA LEU A 6 -9.45 5.98 22.61
C LEU A 6 -9.24 7.49 22.65
N THR A 7 -9.74 8.14 23.70
CA THR A 7 -9.38 9.53 24.00
C THR A 7 -7.87 9.62 24.31
N PRO A 8 -7.18 10.74 24.02
CA PRO A 8 -5.73 10.88 24.22
C PRO A 8 -5.22 10.53 25.63
N HIS A 9 -6.08 10.58 26.64
CA HIS A 9 -5.74 10.23 28.02
C HIS A 9 -5.77 8.72 28.33
N ALA A 10 -6.21 7.88 27.38
CA ALA A 10 -6.37 6.44 27.57
C ALA A 10 -5.29 5.59 26.87
N ILE A 11 -4.28 6.19 26.22
CA ILE A 11 -3.20 5.45 25.57
C ILE A 11 -2.29 4.86 26.67
N PRO A 12 -2.16 3.53 26.78
CA PRO A 12 -1.30 2.90 27.76
C PRO A 12 0.19 3.13 27.43
N ALA A 13 1.06 2.94 28.41
CA ALA A 13 2.50 2.91 28.18
C ALA A 13 2.90 1.59 27.51
N LEU A 14 3.92 1.63 26.67
CA LEU A 14 4.47 0.48 25.97
C LEU A 14 5.90 0.21 26.37
N ARG A 15 6.25 -1.08 26.53
CA ARG A 15 7.64 -1.54 26.57
C ARG A 15 7.96 -2.24 25.28
N VAL A 16 8.99 -1.77 24.59
CA VAL A 16 9.40 -2.25 23.27
C VAL A 16 10.82 -2.80 23.35
N THR A 17 11.03 -4.02 22.89
CA THR A 17 12.35 -4.67 22.87
C THR A 17 12.61 -5.24 21.48
N THR A 18 13.71 -4.82 20.85
CA THR A 18 14.14 -5.29 19.51
C THR A 18 15.46 -6.05 19.62
N LEU A 19 15.49 -7.24 19.00
CA LEU A 19 16.64 -8.12 18.93
C LEU A 19 16.91 -8.49 17.47
N ALA A 20 18.21 -8.57 17.09
CA ALA A 20 18.60 -9.21 15.84
C ALA A 20 18.30 -10.71 15.90
N THR A 21 17.87 -11.29 14.78
CA THR A 21 17.65 -12.74 14.66
C THR A 21 18.62 -13.34 13.64
N ALA A 22 18.95 -14.62 13.83
CA ALA A 22 19.77 -15.38 12.88
C ALA A 22 18.94 -15.90 11.69
N THR A 23 17.63 -15.80 11.75
CA THR A 23 16.71 -16.24 10.68
C THR A 23 16.85 -15.31 9.47
N THR A 24 16.87 -15.91 8.29
CA THR A 24 16.88 -15.19 7.01
C THR A 24 15.53 -15.31 6.26
N GLU A 25 14.53 -15.84 6.95
CA GLU A 25 13.19 -16.00 6.38
C GLU A 25 12.55 -14.63 6.11
N PRO A 26 11.80 -14.50 5.00
CA PRO A 26 11.09 -13.26 4.69
C PRO A 26 9.98 -13.00 5.73
N PRO A 27 9.55 -11.74 5.92
CA PRO A 27 8.47 -11.39 6.85
C PRO A 27 7.20 -12.22 6.67
N LEU A 28 6.88 -12.59 5.43
CA LEU A 28 5.72 -13.42 5.10
C LEU A 28 5.66 -14.74 5.90
N ALA A 29 6.82 -15.35 6.24
CA ALA A 29 6.86 -16.59 7.00
C ALA A 29 6.31 -16.45 8.44
N ALA A 30 6.27 -15.23 8.98
CA ALA A 30 5.76 -14.92 10.31
C ALA A 30 4.29 -14.48 10.31
N VAL A 31 3.62 -14.45 9.16
CA VAL A 31 2.23 -14.01 9.03
C VAL A 31 1.26 -15.05 9.62
N GLU A 32 0.33 -14.59 10.43
CA GLU A 32 -0.77 -15.42 10.97
C GLU A 32 -1.86 -15.64 9.89
N SER A 33 -2.66 -16.73 10.06
CA SER A 33 -3.79 -17.01 9.18
C SER A 33 -4.91 -15.99 9.32
N ASP A 34 -5.09 -15.45 10.54
CA ASP A 34 -6.17 -14.57 10.91
C ASP A 34 -5.64 -13.14 11.04
N ASN A 35 -6.32 -12.15 10.43
CA ASN A 35 -5.92 -10.74 10.48
C ASN A 35 -4.42 -10.49 10.22
N PRO A 36 -3.87 -10.97 9.10
CA PRO A 36 -2.46 -10.83 8.81
C PRO A 36 -2.03 -9.36 8.72
N LEU A 37 -0.88 -9.06 9.32
CA LEU A 37 -0.23 -7.77 9.21
C LEU A 37 1.05 -7.96 8.41
N LEU A 38 1.11 -7.39 7.22
CA LEU A 38 2.24 -7.54 6.28
C LEU A 38 2.44 -6.25 5.48
N PHE A 39 3.67 -5.84 5.32
CA PHE A 39 4.10 -4.88 4.30
C PHE A 39 5.52 -5.25 3.85
N GLN A 40 5.63 -5.82 2.64
CA GLN A 40 6.93 -6.26 2.12
C GLN A 40 7.05 -6.06 0.61
N ARG A 41 8.29 -5.96 0.13
CA ARG A 41 8.66 -5.97 -1.28
C ARG A 41 10.00 -6.70 -1.45
N LEU A 42 10.10 -7.60 -2.45
CA LEU A 42 11.34 -8.38 -2.70
C LEU A 42 11.84 -9.14 -1.45
N GLY A 43 10.93 -9.68 -0.64
CA GLY A 43 11.26 -10.40 0.58
C GLY A 43 11.77 -9.53 1.74
N ARG A 44 11.73 -8.20 1.62
CA ARG A 44 12.13 -7.23 2.65
C ARG A 44 10.93 -6.42 3.12
N GLY A 45 10.91 -6.07 4.39
CA GLY A 45 9.82 -5.32 5.00
C GLY A 45 9.50 -5.82 6.40
N VAL A 46 8.24 -5.74 6.78
CA VAL A 46 7.76 -6.07 8.13
C VAL A 46 6.50 -6.92 8.10
N ALA A 47 6.39 -7.86 9.02
CA ALA A 47 5.16 -8.56 9.37
C ALA A 47 4.86 -8.36 10.85
N GLY A 48 3.58 -8.34 11.21
CA GLY A 48 3.12 -8.21 12.58
C GLY A 48 2.18 -9.34 12.99
N SER A 49 2.09 -9.57 14.29
CA SER A 49 1.16 -10.50 14.91
C SER A 49 0.59 -9.90 16.20
N GLY A 50 -0.67 -10.19 16.46
CA GLY A 50 -1.43 -9.62 17.56
C GLY A 50 -1.61 -8.09 17.42
N VAL A 51 -2.36 -7.48 18.32
CA VAL A 51 -2.63 -6.05 18.35
C VAL A 51 -2.34 -5.51 19.75
N ALA A 52 -1.28 -4.71 19.90
CA ALA A 52 -1.00 -3.98 21.14
C ALA A 52 -1.87 -2.71 21.23
N LEU A 53 -1.94 -1.94 20.14
CA LEU A 53 -2.82 -0.76 20.02
C LEU A 53 -3.44 -0.72 18.63
N ARG A 54 -4.68 -0.21 18.55
CA ARG A 54 -5.38 0.08 17.31
C ARG A 54 -6.15 1.40 17.47
N ALA A 55 -6.03 2.27 16.48
CA ALA A 55 -6.80 3.51 16.44
C ALA A 55 -7.35 3.77 15.04
N GLU A 56 -8.53 4.36 15.00
CA GLU A 56 -9.25 4.74 13.79
C GLU A 56 -9.36 6.25 13.68
N PHE A 57 -9.26 6.75 12.44
CA PHE A 57 -9.22 8.18 12.16
C PHE A 57 -10.19 8.49 11.02
N PRO A 58 -11.42 8.95 11.33
CA PRO A 58 -12.41 9.33 10.32
C PRO A 58 -12.20 10.74 9.79
N GLY A 59 -12.80 10.99 8.61
CA GLY A 59 -13.05 12.33 8.10
C GLY A 59 -11.83 13.15 7.66
N PRO A 60 -11.99 14.48 7.58
CA PRO A 60 -11.01 15.36 6.95
C PRO A 60 -9.72 15.52 7.78
N ASN A 61 -9.77 15.31 9.08
CA ASN A 61 -8.62 15.47 9.98
C ASN A 61 -7.82 14.17 10.18
N ARG A 62 -8.14 13.08 9.48
CA ARG A 62 -7.58 11.74 9.70
C ARG A 62 -6.06 11.68 9.79
N PHE A 63 -5.32 12.44 8.98
CA PHE A 63 -3.86 12.50 9.04
C PHE A 63 -3.35 13.29 10.25
N HIS A 64 -4.01 14.39 10.59
CA HIS A 64 -3.67 15.20 11.76
C HIS A 64 -3.90 14.42 13.05
N ASP A 65 -5.06 13.78 13.16
CA ASP A 65 -5.46 13.01 14.34
C ASP A 65 -4.55 11.77 14.51
N ALA A 66 -4.22 11.09 13.40
CA ALA A 66 -3.24 9.99 13.38
C ALA A 66 -1.84 10.46 13.82
N THR A 67 -1.38 11.64 13.35
CA THR A 67 -0.10 12.22 13.76
C THR A 67 -0.08 12.51 15.26
N THR A 68 -1.15 13.09 15.79
CA THR A 68 -1.29 13.42 17.21
C THR A 68 -1.29 12.15 18.07
N TRP A 69 -2.08 11.15 17.66
CA TRP A 69 -2.16 9.87 18.35
C TRP A 69 -0.81 9.14 18.33
N TRP A 70 -0.14 9.06 17.17
CA TRP A 70 1.16 8.40 17.04
C TRP A 70 2.24 9.08 17.88
N SER A 71 2.30 10.40 17.87
CA SER A 71 3.23 11.16 18.71
C SER A 71 3.05 10.86 20.20
N GLU A 72 1.81 10.70 20.66
CA GLU A 72 1.52 10.36 22.05
C GLU A 72 1.89 8.89 22.37
N VAL A 73 1.66 7.95 21.45
CA VAL A 73 2.12 6.56 21.59
C VAL A 73 3.64 6.50 21.75
N VAL A 74 4.38 7.17 20.85
CA VAL A 74 5.85 7.24 20.91
C VAL A 74 6.33 7.86 22.21
N ARG A 75 5.72 8.95 22.64
CA ARG A 75 6.08 9.66 23.88
C ARG A 75 5.93 8.78 25.14
N ARG A 76 4.97 7.84 25.13
CA ARG A 76 4.70 6.93 26.27
C ARG A 76 5.45 5.62 26.21
N ALA A 77 6.12 5.34 25.09
CA ALA A 77 6.86 4.11 24.93
C ALA A 77 8.26 4.17 25.56
N THR A 78 8.69 3.07 26.14
CA THR A 78 10.08 2.83 26.52
C THR A 78 10.67 1.83 25.54
N VAL A 79 11.58 2.29 24.67
CA VAL A 79 12.14 1.50 23.58
C VAL A 79 13.57 1.07 23.88
N THR A 80 13.83 -0.24 23.80
CA THR A 80 15.16 -0.84 23.85
C THR A 80 15.46 -1.42 22.46
N ASN A 81 16.22 -0.69 21.65
CA ASN A 81 16.51 -1.04 20.26
C ASN A 81 17.99 -0.73 19.95
N ALA A 82 18.83 -1.78 19.98
CA ALA A 82 20.26 -1.65 19.68
C ALA A 82 20.55 -1.57 18.17
N LEU A 83 19.59 -1.89 17.30
CA LEU A 83 19.79 -1.89 15.85
C LEU A 83 19.73 -0.49 15.24
N GLY A 84 18.80 0.35 15.71
CA GLY A 84 18.68 1.75 15.31
C GLY A 84 18.45 1.97 13.80
N ARG A 85 17.85 0.99 13.11
CA ARG A 85 17.55 1.03 11.67
C ARG A 85 16.07 1.28 11.41
N PRO A 86 15.69 1.80 10.23
CA PRO A 86 14.30 1.95 9.83
C PRO A 86 13.50 0.66 9.97
N GLY A 87 12.28 0.76 10.52
CA GLY A 87 11.40 -0.39 10.78
C GLY A 87 11.77 -1.26 11.97
N THR A 88 12.87 -0.93 12.69
CA THR A 88 13.21 -1.57 13.98
C THR A 88 12.68 -0.73 15.14
N GLY A 89 12.31 -1.35 16.25
CA GLY A 89 11.73 -0.64 17.41
C GLY A 89 10.22 -0.56 17.37
N LEU A 90 9.66 0.52 17.91
CA LEU A 90 8.22 0.76 17.91
C LEU A 90 7.75 1.15 16.51
N LEU A 91 6.75 0.43 16.01
CA LEU A 91 6.24 0.63 14.65
C LEU A 91 4.72 0.51 14.64
N ALA A 92 4.07 1.32 13.82
CA ALA A 92 2.66 1.18 13.46
C ALA A 92 2.51 0.89 11.96
N MET A 93 1.69 -0.08 11.62
CA MET A 93 1.23 -0.32 10.25
C MET A 93 -0.08 0.43 10.03
N GLY A 94 -0.31 0.97 8.82
CA GLY A 94 -1.48 1.78 8.59
C GLY A 94 -2.01 1.76 7.17
N ALA A 95 -3.31 2.07 7.04
CA ALA A 95 -3.96 2.37 5.78
C ALA A 95 -4.91 3.55 5.96
N PHE A 96 -4.85 4.48 5.02
CA PHE A 96 -5.68 5.68 5.05
C PHE A 96 -6.74 5.62 3.95
N SER A 97 -7.95 6.08 4.28
CA SER A 97 -9.03 6.20 3.31
C SER A 97 -8.70 7.24 2.22
N PHE A 98 -9.14 6.96 0.99
CA PHE A 98 -8.98 7.87 -0.14
C PHE A 98 -9.73 9.19 0.10
N SER A 99 -11.02 9.11 0.35
CA SER A 99 -11.88 10.28 0.56
C SER A 99 -12.04 10.61 2.05
N THR A 100 -12.25 11.90 2.33
CA THR A 100 -12.66 12.39 3.66
C THR A 100 -14.08 11.98 4.04
N LEU A 101 -14.87 11.54 3.05
CA LEU A 101 -16.28 11.14 3.20
C LEU A 101 -16.45 9.62 3.27
N SER A 102 -15.36 8.84 3.17
CA SER A 102 -15.42 7.38 3.19
C SER A 102 -16.00 6.85 4.51
N HIS A 103 -16.84 5.81 4.40
CA HIS A 103 -17.30 5.02 5.54
C HIS A 103 -16.21 4.12 6.13
N HIS A 104 -15.23 3.73 5.31
CA HIS A 104 -14.04 2.99 5.76
C HIS A 104 -13.04 3.95 6.41
N GLN A 105 -12.79 3.73 7.69
CA GLN A 105 -11.91 4.59 8.45
C GLN A 105 -10.42 4.31 8.16
N SER A 106 -9.62 5.35 8.23
CA SER A 106 -8.16 5.21 8.29
C SER A 106 -7.78 4.53 9.59
N VAL A 107 -6.74 3.71 9.58
CA VAL A 107 -6.33 2.92 10.74
C VAL A 107 -4.81 2.95 10.92
N LEU A 108 -4.37 2.99 12.18
CA LEU A 108 -3.01 2.63 12.59
C LEU A 108 -3.09 1.48 13.60
N ILE A 109 -2.25 0.44 13.39
CA ILE A 109 -2.17 -0.75 14.21
C ILE A 109 -0.72 -0.90 14.68
N VAL A 110 -0.51 -0.98 15.99
CA VAL A 110 0.75 -1.36 16.62
C VAL A 110 0.67 -2.85 16.94
N PRO A 111 1.46 -3.72 16.28
CA PRO A 111 1.45 -5.14 16.57
C PRO A 111 2.05 -5.45 17.95
N GLN A 112 1.74 -6.62 18.53
CA GLN A 112 2.41 -7.13 19.72
C GLN A 112 3.79 -7.72 19.41
N GLN A 113 3.92 -8.34 18.23
CA GLN A 113 5.17 -8.87 17.71
C GLN A 113 5.38 -8.34 16.30
N ILE A 114 6.64 -8.02 15.97
CA ILE A 114 7.04 -7.59 14.63
C ILE A 114 8.25 -8.42 14.22
N TRP A 115 8.22 -8.95 13.01
CA TRP A 115 9.37 -9.55 12.33
C TRP A 115 9.70 -8.70 11.12
N GLY A 116 10.97 -8.36 10.98
CA GLY A 116 11.41 -7.58 9.84
C GLY A 116 12.70 -8.10 9.22
N THR A 117 12.89 -7.76 7.96
CA THR A 117 14.08 -8.10 7.17
C THR A 117 14.45 -6.96 6.24
N ASP A 118 15.72 -6.59 6.21
CA ASP A 118 16.33 -5.63 5.27
C ASP A 118 17.65 -6.18 4.69
N GLU A 119 18.45 -5.34 4.02
CA GLU A 119 19.77 -5.74 3.48
C GLU A 119 20.82 -6.03 4.55
N HIS A 120 20.57 -5.64 5.79
CA HIS A 120 21.50 -5.82 6.92
C HIS A 120 21.13 -7.00 7.82
N GLY A 121 20.03 -7.69 7.54
CA GLY A 121 19.56 -8.88 8.25
C GLY A 121 18.18 -8.73 8.87
N SER A 122 17.81 -9.72 9.66
CA SER A 122 16.46 -9.84 10.22
C SER A 122 16.42 -9.47 11.71
N TRP A 123 15.25 -9.07 12.17
CA TRP A 123 15.00 -8.73 13.58
C TRP A 123 13.62 -9.15 14.04
N GLN A 124 13.45 -9.20 15.34
CA GLN A 124 12.18 -9.34 16.01
C GLN A 124 12.00 -8.24 17.05
N THR A 125 10.82 -7.65 17.08
CA THR A 125 10.41 -6.66 18.10
C THR A 125 9.22 -7.20 18.87
N THR A 126 9.31 -7.14 20.21
CA THR A 126 8.21 -7.45 21.13
C THR A 126 7.69 -6.18 21.75
N ILE A 127 6.37 -5.99 21.75
CA ILE A 127 5.67 -4.82 22.28
C ILE A 127 4.68 -5.26 23.34
N GLU A 128 4.93 -4.84 24.59
CA GLU A 128 4.10 -5.14 25.75
C GLU A 128 3.37 -3.89 26.21
N VAL A 129 2.07 -4.00 26.45
CA VAL A 129 1.27 -2.97 27.11
C VAL A 129 1.56 -3.03 28.60
N THR A 130 2.08 -1.93 29.15
CA THR A 130 2.34 -1.83 30.59
C THR A 130 1.21 -1.06 31.25
N GLU A 131 0.59 -1.64 32.29
CA GLU A 131 -0.38 -0.94 33.11
C GLU A 131 0.32 0.19 33.85
N HIS A 132 -0.34 1.33 34.00
CA HIS A 132 0.11 2.37 34.93
C HIS A 132 0.15 1.71 36.33
N GLU A 133 1.30 1.71 36.97
CA GLU A 133 1.40 1.46 38.42
C GLU A 133 0.63 2.55 39.19
N THR A 134 -0.69 2.39 39.30
CA THR A 134 -1.44 2.93 40.42
C THR A 134 -1.18 1.96 41.57
N GLY A 135 -0.37 2.37 42.53
CA GLY A 135 0.12 1.55 43.62
C GLY A 135 -0.95 0.68 44.26
N GLY A 136 -0.67 -0.61 44.34
CA GLY A 136 -1.52 -1.55 45.07
C GLY A 136 -1.19 -3.01 44.75
N ALA A 137 -0.42 -3.64 45.67
CA ALA A 137 -0.34 -5.07 45.99
C ALA A 137 -0.12 -6.09 44.87
N ALA A 138 1.05 -6.72 44.93
CA ALA A 138 1.44 -7.90 44.17
C ALA A 138 0.41 -9.07 44.36
N VAL A 139 -0.07 -9.57 43.21
CA VAL A 139 -0.72 -10.86 43.12
C VAL A 139 0.23 -11.78 42.33
N GLU A 140 0.76 -12.78 43.05
CA GLU A 140 1.55 -13.87 42.45
C GLU A 140 0.69 -14.64 41.44
N LYS A 141 1.14 -14.68 40.16
CA LYS A 141 0.61 -15.62 39.15
C LYS A 141 1.57 -16.78 38.99
N GLY A 142 1.05 -17.95 39.30
CA GLY A 142 1.73 -19.24 39.11
C GLY A 142 2.07 -19.53 37.67
N GLY A 143 3.29 -20.06 37.47
CA GLY A 143 3.82 -20.44 36.17
C GLY A 143 3.08 -21.59 35.52
N LEU A 144 2.87 -21.50 34.23
CA LEU A 144 2.57 -22.62 33.36
C LEU A 144 3.78 -22.86 32.45
N ALA A 145 4.30 -24.09 32.55
CA ALA A 145 5.48 -24.57 31.82
C ALA A 145 5.14 -24.79 30.34
N ALA A 146 6.07 -24.38 29.47
CA ALA A 146 6.05 -24.70 28.06
C ALA A 146 6.38 -26.18 27.79
N PRO A 147 5.76 -26.85 26.80
CA PRO A 147 6.16 -28.18 26.38
C PRO A 147 7.38 -28.12 25.46
N GLY A 148 8.37 -28.95 25.80
CA GLY A 148 9.61 -29.11 25.04
C GLY A 148 9.41 -29.79 23.69
N ILE A 149 10.09 -29.28 22.67
CA ILE A 149 10.19 -29.87 21.34
C ILE A 149 11.38 -30.83 21.33
N ALA A 150 11.10 -32.12 21.05
CA ALA A 150 12.10 -33.17 20.88
C ALA A 150 12.75 -33.05 19.49
N ALA A 151 14.08 -33.08 19.49
CA ALA A 151 14.91 -33.21 18.30
C ALA A 151 14.82 -34.61 17.70
N THR A 152 14.57 -34.72 16.41
CA THR A 152 14.79 -35.95 15.66
C THR A 152 15.78 -35.73 14.54
N ASP A 153 16.61 -36.71 14.42
CA ASP A 153 17.90 -36.89 13.80
C ASP A 153 17.86 -36.91 12.26
N THR A 154 18.99 -36.50 11.69
CA THR A 154 19.37 -36.41 10.29
C THR A 154 19.32 -37.75 9.53
N ARG A 155 18.99 -37.67 8.21
CA ARG A 155 19.61 -38.51 7.19
C ARG A 155 19.77 -37.80 5.84
N ASP A 156 20.99 -37.82 5.37
CA ASP A 156 21.46 -37.44 4.03
C ASP A 156 20.64 -38.07 2.89
N ASN A 157 20.34 -37.29 1.87
CA ASN A 157 20.26 -37.84 0.52
C ASN A 157 20.69 -36.78 -0.52
N THR A 158 21.87 -36.98 -1.08
CA THR A 158 22.41 -36.28 -2.23
C THR A 158 21.74 -36.80 -3.50
N GLY A 159 21.02 -35.93 -4.18
CA GLY A 159 20.46 -36.22 -5.51
C GLY A 159 20.34 -34.93 -6.30
N ASP A 160 21.34 -34.71 -7.17
CA ASP A 160 21.35 -33.66 -8.20
C ASP A 160 20.22 -33.90 -9.21
N THR A 161 19.24 -32.97 -9.28
CA THR A 161 18.35 -32.83 -10.45
C THR A 161 17.98 -31.36 -10.60
N SER A 162 18.69 -30.71 -11.52
CA SER A 162 18.30 -29.40 -12.04
C SER A 162 16.90 -29.49 -12.70
N PRO A 163 15.97 -28.60 -12.42
CA PRO A 163 14.68 -28.58 -13.12
C PRO A 163 14.84 -28.06 -14.57
N PRO A 164 14.05 -28.55 -15.52
CA PRO A 164 14.09 -28.11 -16.91
C PRO A 164 13.58 -26.67 -17.04
N VAL A 165 14.27 -25.90 -17.88
CA VAL A 165 13.86 -24.56 -18.31
C VAL A 165 12.50 -24.67 -19.01
N ALA A 166 11.48 -24.02 -18.44
CA ALA A 166 10.16 -23.93 -19.06
C ALA A 166 10.22 -22.99 -20.27
N GLU A 167 9.78 -23.46 -21.42
CA GLU A 167 9.55 -22.65 -22.63
C GLU A 167 8.45 -21.62 -22.37
N PRO A 168 8.50 -20.41 -23.02
CA PRO A 168 7.47 -19.39 -22.83
C PRO A 168 6.14 -19.93 -23.39
N ALA A 169 5.14 -19.94 -22.50
CA ALA A 169 3.80 -20.35 -22.83
C ALA A 169 3.24 -19.49 -23.99
N SER A 170 2.78 -20.19 -25.03
CA SER A 170 1.97 -19.69 -26.14
C SER A 170 0.83 -18.82 -25.60
N ALA A 171 0.45 -17.78 -26.36
CA ALA A 171 -0.68 -16.90 -26.10
C ALA A 171 -1.93 -17.71 -25.70
N ALA A 172 -2.10 -17.91 -24.40
CA ALA A 172 -3.25 -18.58 -23.83
C ALA A 172 -4.46 -17.65 -23.96
N GLU A 173 -5.55 -18.21 -24.43
CA GLU A 173 -6.88 -17.60 -24.41
C GLU A 173 -7.11 -16.91 -23.05
N LEU A 174 -7.62 -15.67 -23.08
CA LEU A 174 -7.99 -14.94 -21.87
C LEU A 174 -8.92 -15.83 -21.04
N PRO A 175 -8.58 -16.14 -19.79
CA PRO A 175 -9.46 -16.92 -18.95
C PRO A 175 -10.80 -16.20 -18.83
N THR A 176 -11.89 -16.94 -19.02
CA THR A 176 -13.24 -16.46 -18.77
C THR A 176 -13.31 -15.80 -17.38
N PRO A 177 -14.02 -14.66 -17.24
CA PRO A 177 -14.18 -14.01 -15.95
C PRO A 177 -14.60 -15.04 -14.91
N ASN A 178 -13.92 -15.07 -13.77
CA ASN A 178 -14.22 -15.98 -12.69
C ASN A 178 -15.69 -15.74 -12.29
N SER A 179 -16.56 -16.71 -12.50
CA SER A 179 -18.03 -16.60 -12.43
C SER A 179 -18.58 -16.20 -11.05
N TYR A 180 -17.69 -16.06 -10.08
CA TYR A 180 -18.02 -15.71 -8.68
C TYR A 180 -17.93 -14.22 -8.37
N TRP A 181 -17.31 -13.40 -9.22
CA TRP A 181 -17.23 -11.96 -9.04
C TRP A 181 -18.38 -11.27 -9.79
N ARG A 182 -19.07 -10.36 -9.12
CA ARG A 182 -20.15 -9.54 -9.67
C ARG A 182 -19.80 -8.05 -9.56
N ALA A 183 -20.42 -7.22 -10.38
CA ALA A 183 -20.30 -5.78 -10.23
C ALA A 183 -20.76 -5.34 -8.82
N GLY A 184 -20.01 -4.43 -8.21
CA GLY A 184 -20.35 -3.81 -6.95
C GLY A 184 -21.22 -2.56 -7.12
N GLN A 185 -20.77 -1.43 -6.58
CA GLN A 185 -21.49 -0.15 -6.65
C GLN A 185 -21.46 0.43 -8.07
N VAL A 186 -20.36 0.23 -8.81
CA VAL A 186 -20.19 0.73 -10.17
C VAL A 186 -20.18 -0.41 -11.17
N SER A 187 -21.32 -0.59 -11.88
CA SER A 187 -21.42 -1.58 -12.96
C SER A 187 -20.59 -1.17 -14.19
N GLU A 188 -20.32 -2.13 -15.11
CA GLU A 188 -19.61 -1.85 -16.38
C GLU A 188 -20.31 -0.74 -17.18
N ALA A 189 -21.63 -0.80 -17.32
CA ALA A 189 -22.39 0.22 -18.02
C ALA A 189 -22.26 1.60 -17.35
N ARG A 190 -22.25 1.65 -16.03
CA ARG A 190 -22.04 2.91 -15.28
C ARG A 190 -20.61 3.41 -15.43
N PHE A 191 -19.62 2.50 -15.47
CA PHE A 191 -18.24 2.88 -15.69
C PHE A 191 -18.02 3.47 -17.09
N LEU A 192 -18.58 2.88 -18.14
CA LEU A 192 -18.52 3.41 -19.51
C LEU A 192 -19.14 4.84 -19.60
N ASP A 193 -20.30 5.03 -18.95
CA ASP A 193 -20.94 6.33 -18.84
C ASP A 193 -20.06 7.34 -18.07
N LEU A 194 -19.47 6.91 -16.95
CA LEU A 194 -18.56 7.74 -16.13
C LEU A 194 -17.31 8.17 -16.92
N VAL A 195 -16.71 7.29 -17.73
CA VAL A 195 -15.60 7.63 -18.63
C VAL A 195 -16.07 8.69 -19.64
N SER A 196 -17.25 8.55 -20.20
CA SER A 196 -17.82 9.51 -21.17
C SER A 196 -18.06 10.86 -20.53
N GLN A 197 -18.61 10.92 -19.31
CA GLN A 197 -18.79 12.15 -18.53
C GLN A 197 -17.44 12.81 -18.17
N ALA A 198 -16.42 12.00 -17.80
CA ALA A 198 -15.09 12.52 -17.50
C ALA A 198 -14.44 13.19 -18.74
N LYS A 199 -14.57 12.59 -19.93
CA LYS A 199 -14.10 13.19 -21.20
C LYS A 199 -14.79 14.50 -21.49
N GLU A 200 -16.11 14.59 -21.27
CA GLU A 200 -16.85 15.83 -21.45
C GLU A 200 -16.38 16.91 -20.47
N ALA A 201 -16.23 16.59 -19.19
CA ALA A 201 -15.70 17.49 -18.18
C ALA A 201 -14.27 17.97 -18.50
N ILE A 202 -13.40 17.09 -19.00
CA ILE A 202 -12.05 17.43 -19.44
C ILE A 202 -12.11 18.47 -20.59
N SER A 203 -13.01 18.29 -21.54
CA SER A 203 -13.13 19.20 -22.68
C SER A 203 -13.70 20.59 -22.32
N GLN A 204 -14.48 20.69 -21.25
CA GLN A 204 -15.24 21.90 -20.89
C GLN A 204 -14.68 22.66 -19.67
N ALA A 205 -14.04 21.99 -18.72
CA ALA A 205 -13.83 22.49 -17.36
C ALA A 205 -12.36 22.73 -16.95
N GLY A 206 -11.41 22.71 -17.85
CA GLY A 206 -9.99 22.91 -17.53
C GLY A 206 -9.38 21.76 -16.73
N LEU A 207 -10.02 20.58 -16.75
CA LEU A 207 -9.44 19.32 -16.32
C LEU A 207 -8.56 18.75 -17.43
N HIS A 208 -7.50 18.05 -17.04
CA HIS A 208 -6.60 17.38 -17.99
C HIS A 208 -6.72 15.86 -17.89
N LYS A 209 -7.02 15.36 -16.69
CA LYS A 209 -7.14 13.94 -16.39
C LYS A 209 -8.07 13.73 -15.21
N VAL A 210 -8.87 12.67 -15.26
CA VAL A 210 -9.63 12.17 -14.10
C VAL A 210 -9.41 10.66 -14.00
N VAL A 211 -9.09 10.15 -12.81
CA VAL A 211 -8.94 8.72 -12.58
C VAL A 211 -10.25 8.20 -11.99
N VAL A 212 -11.04 7.51 -12.81
CA VAL A 212 -12.32 6.92 -12.41
C VAL A 212 -12.13 5.46 -11.98
N ALA A 213 -12.97 4.99 -11.07
CA ALA A 213 -12.86 3.65 -10.51
C ALA A 213 -14.16 2.87 -10.56
N ARG A 214 -14.05 1.55 -10.46
CA ARG A 214 -15.15 0.61 -10.25
C ARG A 214 -14.75 -0.51 -9.30
N ASP A 215 -15.72 -1.27 -8.87
CA ASP A 215 -15.54 -2.34 -7.91
C ASP A 215 -16.19 -3.65 -8.37
N LEU A 216 -15.62 -4.75 -7.91
CA LEU A 216 -16.17 -6.08 -8.01
C LEU A 216 -16.37 -6.66 -6.61
N VAL A 217 -17.49 -7.34 -6.41
CA VAL A 217 -17.83 -7.97 -5.13
C VAL A 217 -17.95 -9.47 -5.30
N ARG A 218 -17.44 -10.20 -4.33
CA ARG A 218 -17.57 -11.65 -4.22
C ARG A 218 -18.01 -12.02 -2.81
N ASP A 219 -19.03 -12.86 -2.73
CA ASP A 219 -19.44 -13.48 -1.47
C ASP A 219 -18.51 -14.68 -1.18
N VAL A 220 -18.05 -14.83 0.06
CA VAL A 220 -17.16 -15.89 0.49
C VAL A 220 -17.83 -16.69 1.63
N GLU A 221 -17.96 -17.99 1.44
CA GLU A 221 -18.61 -18.86 2.43
C GLU A 221 -17.76 -19.03 3.70
N GLN A 222 -16.44 -19.00 3.53
CA GLN A 222 -15.46 -19.12 4.62
C GLN A 222 -14.35 -18.09 4.40
N GLU A 223 -13.82 -17.56 5.50
CA GLU A 223 -12.67 -16.67 5.45
C GLU A 223 -11.49 -17.38 4.77
N PRO A 224 -10.84 -16.74 3.77
CA PRO A 224 -9.68 -17.33 3.08
C PRO A 224 -8.50 -17.57 4.04
N ASP A 225 -7.68 -18.58 3.77
CA ASP A 225 -6.35 -18.64 4.40
C ASP A 225 -5.48 -17.52 3.80
N TRP A 226 -5.40 -16.41 4.52
CA TRP A 226 -4.69 -15.21 4.08
C TRP A 226 -3.21 -15.44 3.77
N ARG A 227 -2.56 -16.42 4.43
CA ARG A 227 -1.16 -16.74 4.16
C ARG A 227 -0.99 -17.26 2.74
N LEU A 228 -1.91 -18.12 2.26
CA LEU A 228 -1.88 -18.65 0.90
C LEU A 228 -2.13 -17.54 -0.13
N VAL A 229 -3.08 -16.64 0.15
CA VAL A 229 -3.35 -15.48 -0.73
C VAL A 229 -2.11 -14.58 -0.82
N LEU A 230 -1.50 -14.22 0.32
CA LEU A 230 -0.33 -13.33 0.36
C LEU A 230 0.91 -14.00 -0.23
N GLN A 231 1.07 -15.33 -0.06
CA GLN A 231 2.13 -16.09 -0.72
C GLN A 231 1.96 -16.05 -2.23
N GLY A 232 0.77 -16.35 -2.74
CA GLY A 232 0.49 -16.30 -4.16
C GLY A 232 0.75 -14.91 -4.78
N LEU A 233 0.32 -13.84 -4.09
CA LEU A 233 0.61 -12.47 -4.52
C LEU A 233 2.12 -12.18 -4.54
N THR A 234 2.87 -12.64 -3.53
CA THR A 234 4.33 -12.44 -3.45
C THR A 234 5.07 -13.16 -4.57
N GLU A 235 4.66 -14.39 -4.88
CA GLU A 235 5.27 -15.20 -5.94
C GLU A 235 4.97 -14.65 -7.34
N ALA A 236 3.71 -14.24 -7.57
CA ALA A 236 3.27 -13.74 -8.87
C ALA A 236 3.71 -12.30 -9.16
N TYR A 237 3.84 -11.46 -8.12
CA TYR A 237 4.14 -10.03 -8.24
C TYR A 237 5.32 -9.61 -7.34
N PRO A 238 6.52 -10.20 -7.49
CA PRO A 238 7.65 -10.01 -6.55
C PRO A 238 8.14 -8.56 -6.44
N ASP A 239 7.96 -7.76 -7.49
CA ASP A 239 8.40 -6.35 -7.54
C ASP A 239 7.40 -5.37 -6.92
N THR A 240 6.28 -5.86 -6.37
CA THR A 240 5.24 -5.04 -5.76
C THR A 240 5.35 -5.01 -4.25
N PHE A 241 4.72 -4.02 -3.64
CA PHE A 241 4.45 -4.02 -2.21
C PHE A 241 3.26 -4.95 -1.95
N VAL A 242 3.53 -6.13 -1.41
CA VAL A 242 2.48 -7.01 -0.90
C VAL A 242 2.16 -6.58 0.52
N PHE A 243 0.89 -6.28 0.76
CA PHE A 243 0.44 -5.78 2.05
C PHE A 243 -0.83 -6.45 2.52
N SER A 244 -1.01 -6.49 3.82
CA SER A 244 -2.25 -6.87 4.48
C SER A 244 -2.36 -6.21 5.85
N LEU A 245 -3.51 -5.62 6.15
CA LEU A 245 -3.90 -5.15 7.47
C LEU A 245 -5.42 -4.89 7.53
N ASP A 246 -6.05 -5.27 8.63
CA ASP A 246 -7.46 -4.97 8.90
C ASP A 246 -8.42 -5.42 7.78
N GLY A 247 -8.21 -6.64 7.25
CA GLY A 247 -8.96 -7.20 6.13
C GLY A 247 -8.67 -6.55 4.77
N PHE A 248 -7.80 -5.54 4.72
CA PHE A 248 -7.40 -4.86 3.49
C PHE A 248 -6.07 -5.40 3.00
N PHE A 249 -6.02 -5.93 1.78
CA PHE A 249 -4.82 -6.58 1.23
C PHE A 249 -4.65 -6.32 -0.26
N GLY A 250 -3.41 -6.52 -0.74
CA GLY A 250 -3.11 -6.32 -2.16
C GLY A 250 -1.63 -6.41 -2.51
N ALA A 251 -1.34 -6.11 -3.79
CA ALA A 251 -0.01 -6.11 -4.39
C ALA A 251 0.22 -4.83 -5.22
N SER A 252 0.63 -3.75 -4.55
CA SER A 252 0.77 -2.45 -5.20
C SER A 252 2.12 -2.27 -5.88
N PRO A 253 2.16 -1.83 -7.13
CA PRO A 253 3.40 -1.48 -7.82
C PRO A 253 3.90 -0.06 -7.50
N GLU A 254 3.09 0.77 -6.82
CA GLU A 254 3.31 2.22 -6.76
C GLU A 254 3.76 2.68 -5.38
N THR A 255 4.98 3.21 -5.31
CA THR A 255 5.50 3.86 -4.10
C THR A 255 4.90 5.25 -3.98
N LEU A 256 4.27 5.56 -2.85
CA LEU A 256 3.88 6.94 -2.55
C LEU A 256 5.09 7.72 -2.03
N VAL A 257 5.76 7.20 -1.00
CA VAL A 257 6.89 7.88 -0.38
C VAL A 257 7.70 6.94 0.50
N SER A 258 9.01 7.14 0.56
CA SER A 258 9.92 6.54 1.54
C SER A 258 10.50 7.65 2.43
N LEU A 259 10.47 7.41 3.74
CA LEU A 259 10.90 8.35 4.78
C LEU A 259 12.09 7.74 5.53
N ARG A 260 13.20 8.47 5.61
CA ARG A 260 14.43 8.05 6.31
C ARG A 260 15.01 9.25 7.06
N GLY A 261 14.74 9.35 8.34
CA GLY A 261 15.08 10.52 9.15
C GLY A 261 14.40 11.78 8.59
N GLU A 262 15.18 12.80 8.30
CA GLU A 262 14.69 14.04 7.68
C GLU A 262 14.54 13.93 6.15
N HIS A 263 14.92 12.79 5.54
CA HIS A 263 14.91 12.62 4.09
C HIS A 263 13.63 11.94 3.61
N VAL A 264 13.03 12.54 2.61
CA VAL A 264 11.89 12.02 1.85
C VAL A 264 12.38 11.69 0.46
N SER A 265 12.03 10.53 -0.04
CA SER A 265 12.24 10.14 -1.43
C SER A 265 10.95 9.57 -2.01
N LEU A 266 10.63 10.00 -3.21
CA LEU A 266 9.51 9.47 -3.98
C LEU A 266 9.85 9.51 -5.47
N ARG A 267 9.12 8.73 -6.26
CA ARG A 267 9.26 8.70 -7.71
C ARG A 267 7.93 9.03 -8.36
N VAL A 268 7.95 10.07 -9.18
CA VAL A 268 6.78 10.47 -9.98
C VAL A 268 6.81 9.68 -11.29
N LEU A 269 5.70 9.02 -11.60
CA LEU A 269 5.48 8.30 -12.85
C LEU A 269 4.33 8.95 -13.60
N ALA A 270 4.60 9.44 -14.81
CA ALA A 270 3.57 9.95 -15.71
C ALA A 270 4.08 9.87 -17.16
N GLY A 271 3.19 9.71 -18.13
CA GLY A 271 3.57 9.36 -19.49
C GLY A 271 3.98 7.89 -19.61
N SER A 272 3.31 7.13 -20.47
CA SER A 272 3.57 5.70 -20.62
C SER A 272 3.34 5.22 -22.04
N THR A 273 4.05 4.16 -22.42
CA THR A 273 3.83 3.43 -23.68
C THR A 273 3.98 1.94 -23.49
N ALA A 274 3.34 1.15 -24.37
CA ALA A 274 3.45 -0.29 -24.33
C ALA A 274 4.89 -0.74 -24.65
N ARG A 275 5.26 -1.92 -24.16
CA ARG A 275 6.51 -2.61 -24.55
C ARG A 275 6.43 -3.06 -26.00
N GLY A 276 7.58 -3.04 -26.67
CA GLY A 276 7.69 -3.65 -27.99
C GLY A 276 7.70 -5.17 -27.91
N SER A 277 7.23 -5.82 -28.98
CA SER A 277 7.19 -7.30 -29.10
C SER A 277 8.58 -7.92 -29.25
N HIS A 278 9.57 -7.15 -29.67
CA HIS A 278 10.97 -7.54 -29.81
C HIS A 278 11.93 -6.37 -29.44
N PRO A 279 13.23 -6.65 -29.18
CA PRO A 279 14.16 -5.68 -28.61
C PRO A 279 14.33 -4.36 -29.36
N GLU A 280 14.23 -4.37 -30.69
CA GLU A 280 14.35 -3.15 -31.52
C GLU A 280 13.11 -2.25 -31.38
N GLU A 281 11.93 -2.85 -31.46
CA GLU A 281 10.66 -2.15 -31.25
C GLU A 281 10.57 -1.62 -29.82
N ASP A 282 10.99 -2.43 -28.83
CA ASP A 282 10.99 -2.04 -27.42
C ASP A 282 11.86 -0.81 -27.15
N ARG A 283 13.03 -0.73 -27.80
CA ARG A 283 13.90 0.45 -27.76
C ARG A 283 13.25 1.65 -28.43
N ALA A 284 12.66 1.46 -29.61
CA ALA A 284 11.99 2.52 -30.36
C ALA A 284 10.81 3.11 -29.57
N GLN A 285 10.04 2.29 -28.85
CA GLN A 285 8.96 2.74 -27.95
C GLN A 285 9.51 3.59 -26.80
N SER A 286 10.59 3.16 -26.15
CA SER A 286 11.25 3.94 -25.10
C SER A 286 11.79 5.29 -25.59
N GLU A 287 12.43 5.30 -26.79
CA GLU A 287 12.94 6.53 -27.42
C GLU A 287 11.80 7.46 -27.81
N ALA A 288 10.73 6.94 -28.40
CA ALA A 288 9.54 7.71 -28.76
C ALA A 288 8.91 8.37 -27.52
N LEU A 289 8.75 7.63 -26.42
CA LEU A 289 8.24 8.17 -25.15
C LEU A 289 9.14 9.29 -24.61
N SER A 290 10.46 9.08 -24.57
CA SER A 290 11.41 10.05 -24.02
C SER A 290 11.56 11.33 -24.85
N THR A 291 11.10 11.33 -26.09
CA THR A 291 11.13 12.48 -27.00
C THR A 291 9.76 13.07 -27.33
N SER A 292 8.69 12.46 -26.83
CA SER A 292 7.31 12.92 -27.01
C SER A 292 7.07 14.19 -26.22
N THR A 293 6.87 15.32 -26.89
CA THR A 293 6.57 16.60 -26.23
C THR A 293 5.34 16.50 -25.35
N LYS A 294 4.28 15.80 -25.80
CA LYS A 294 3.05 15.59 -25.06
C LYS A 294 3.32 14.86 -23.73
N ASP A 295 4.04 13.73 -23.79
CA ASP A 295 4.31 12.91 -22.60
C ASP A 295 5.27 13.62 -21.63
N LEU A 296 6.24 14.37 -22.15
CA LEU A 296 7.15 15.18 -21.35
C LEU A 296 6.40 16.34 -20.65
N ASP A 297 5.47 17.01 -21.31
CA ASP A 297 4.65 18.07 -20.71
C ASP A 297 3.73 17.51 -19.60
N GLU A 298 3.07 16.36 -19.85
CA GLU A 298 2.26 15.66 -18.85
C GLU A 298 3.11 15.27 -17.62
N HIS A 299 4.29 14.71 -17.87
CA HIS A 299 5.22 14.31 -16.81
C HIS A 299 5.70 15.51 -15.99
N GLN A 300 6.13 16.59 -16.65
CA GLN A 300 6.58 17.81 -15.96
C GLN A 300 5.46 18.41 -15.11
N PHE A 301 4.21 18.34 -15.57
CA PHE A 301 3.07 18.79 -14.79
C PHE A 301 2.89 17.95 -13.52
N ALA A 302 2.99 16.61 -13.62
CA ALA A 302 2.90 15.70 -12.48
C ALA A 302 4.01 15.96 -11.44
N VAL A 303 5.26 16.14 -11.89
CA VAL A 303 6.39 16.47 -11.02
C VAL A 303 6.17 17.80 -10.31
N ARG A 304 5.75 18.84 -11.05
CA ARG A 304 5.45 20.16 -10.49
C ARG A 304 4.36 20.09 -9.43
N SER A 305 3.28 19.36 -9.68
CA SER A 305 2.18 19.19 -8.74
C SER A 305 2.65 18.58 -7.41
N VAL A 306 3.55 17.60 -7.45
CA VAL A 306 4.14 16.99 -6.24
C VAL A 306 5.00 18.01 -5.49
N VAL A 307 5.88 18.73 -6.18
CA VAL A 307 6.75 19.76 -5.56
C VAL A 307 5.92 20.87 -4.93
N GLU A 308 4.87 21.34 -5.61
CA GLU A 308 3.96 22.37 -5.10
C GLU A 308 3.16 21.88 -3.88
N SER A 309 2.71 20.63 -3.89
CA SER A 309 2.01 20.02 -2.75
C SER A 309 2.90 19.92 -1.51
N LEU A 310 4.15 19.53 -1.67
CA LEU A 310 5.13 19.51 -0.56
C LEU A 310 5.45 20.94 -0.09
N ALA A 311 5.63 21.87 -1.00
CA ALA A 311 5.89 23.28 -0.66
C ALA A 311 4.73 23.92 0.13
N ALA A 312 3.48 23.59 -0.20
CA ALA A 312 2.30 24.03 0.55
C ALA A 312 2.28 23.49 2.01
N ALA A 313 2.95 22.37 2.27
CA ALA A 313 3.18 21.83 3.59
C ALA A 313 4.47 22.31 4.27
N ASN A 314 5.15 23.33 3.70
CA ASN A 314 6.46 23.83 4.12
C ASN A 314 7.60 22.81 4.02
N ILE A 315 7.52 21.88 3.07
CA ILE A 315 8.54 20.88 2.78
C ILE A 315 9.22 21.27 1.45
N THR A 316 10.51 21.58 1.50
CA THR A 316 11.27 21.93 0.30
C THR A 316 11.70 20.66 -0.44
N ALA A 317 11.23 20.52 -1.67
CA ALA A 317 11.53 19.38 -2.52
C ALA A 317 12.35 19.78 -3.74
N VAL A 318 13.20 18.88 -4.20
CA VAL A 318 13.99 19.00 -5.41
C VAL A 318 13.72 17.78 -6.27
N ALA A 319 13.36 18.01 -7.52
CA ALA A 319 13.21 16.97 -8.53
C ALA A 319 14.45 16.92 -9.40
N ASP A 320 14.76 15.76 -9.97
CA ASP A 320 15.78 15.64 -11.01
C ASP A 320 15.42 16.52 -12.22
N ASP A 321 16.43 17.07 -12.86
CA ASP A 321 16.27 18.03 -13.96
C ASP A 321 15.61 17.43 -15.21
N SER A 322 15.70 16.13 -15.40
CA SER A 322 15.18 15.43 -16.58
C SER A 322 14.59 14.07 -16.19
N PRO A 323 13.46 13.68 -16.79
CA PRO A 323 12.93 12.35 -16.61
C PRO A 323 13.79 11.29 -17.31
N PHE A 324 13.73 10.07 -16.82
CA PHE A 324 14.31 8.89 -17.45
C PHE A 324 13.21 7.85 -17.79
N SER A 325 13.49 6.99 -18.77
CA SER A 325 12.59 5.91 -19.13
C SER A 325 12.75 4.74 -18.17
N LEU A 326 11.70 4.45 -17.40
CA LEU A 326 11.63 3.31 -16.46
C LEU A 326 10.98 2.12 -17.18
N LYS A 327 11.72 1.02 -17.26
CA LYS A 327 11.26 -0.23 -17.84
C LYS A 327 10.49 -1.05 -16.81
N LEU A 328 9.22 -1.34 -17.11
CA LEU A 328 8.38 -2.27 -16.35
C LEU A 328 8.09 -3.52 -17.18
N PRO A 329 7.59 -4.61 -16.60
CA PRO A 329 7.34 -5.85 -17.34
C PRO A 329 6.50 -5.69 -18.61
N ASN A 330 5.46 -4.86 -18.58
CA ASN A 330 4.47 -4.70 -19.64
C ASN A 330 4.42 -3.31 -20.29
N LEU A 331 5.17 -2.33 -19.78
CA LEU A 331 5.16 -0.97 -20.31
C LEU A 331 6.45 -0.19 -19.97
N TRP A 332 6.63 0.97 -20.62
CA TRP A 332 7.58 2.00 -20.27
C TRP A 332 6.87 3.19 -19.60
N HIS A 333 7.48 3.79 -18.57
CA HIS A 333 7.07 5.06 -17.99
C HIS A 333 8.17 6.09 -18.09
N LEU A 334 7.80 7.38 -18.18
CA LEU A 334 8.70 8.44 -17.74
C LEU A 334 8.68 8.49 -16.22
N ALA A 335 9.87 8.64 -15.64
CA ALA A 335 10.10 8.65 -14.20
C ALA A 335 11.01 9.82 -13.80
N THR A 336 10.70 10.50 -12.70
CA THR A 336 11.57 11.51 -12.07
C THR A 336 11.64 11.24 -10.59
N ASP A 337 12.85 11.16 -10.06
CA ASP A 337 13.07 11.07 -8.63
C ASP A 337 12.95 12.45 -7.99
N VAL A 338 12.22 12.52 -6.89
CA VAL A 338 12.03 13.72 -6.09
C VAL A 338 12.54 13.43 -4.69
N VAL A 339 13.40 14.30 -4.19
CA VAL A 339 13.90 14.25 -2.82
C VAL A 339 13.50 15.51 -2.08
N ALA A 340 13.18 15.36 -0.80
CA ALA A 340 12.85 16.48 0.05
C ALA A 340 13.47 16.32 1.42
N LYS A 341 13.62 17.45 2.13
CA LYS A 341 14.00 17.46 3.52
C LYS A 341 12.83 17.93 4.37
N VAL A 342 12.42 17.09 5.29
CA VAL A 342 11.34 17.40 6.25
C VAL A 342 11.91 18.27 7.36
N PRO A 343 11.37 19.47 7.60
CA PRO A 343 11.76 20.30 8.74
C PRO A 343 11.52 19.61 10.08
N GLU A 344 12.37 19.91 11.06
CA GLU A 344 12.19 19.42 12.42
C GLU A 344 10.79 19.72 12.96
N GLY A 345 10.14 18.74 13.57
CA GLY A 345 8.78 18.85 14.10
C GLY A 345 7.65 18.54 13.10
N ILE A 346 7.96 18.28 11.83
CA ILE A 346 7.00 17.77 10.85
C ILE A 346 7.09 16.24 10.84
N GLY A 347 6.09 15.56 11.38
CA GLY A 347 6.03 14.09 11.38
C GLY A 347 5.77 13.51 10.00
N GLY A 348 6.20 12.25 9.77
CA GLY A 348 6.07 11.55 8.48
C GLY A 348 4.64 11.48 7.93
N LEU A 349 3.62 11.35 8.79
CA LEU A 349 2.21 11.35 8.37
C LEU A 349 1.74 12.70 7.79
N ARG A 350 2.43 13.81 8.10
CA ARG A 350 2.18 15.11 7.47
C ARG A 350 2.66 15.13 6.01
N VAL A 351 3.72 14.39 5.71
CA VAL A 351 4.17 14.21 4.32
C VAL A 351 3.13 13.46 3.51
N LEU A 352 2.54 12.39 4.08
CA LEU A 352 1.43 11.67 3.43
C LEU A 352 0.25 12.60 3.16
N GLN A 353 -0.13 13.42 4.13
CA GLN A 353 -1.22 14.40 3.97
C GLN A 353 -0.95 15.38 2.83
N ALA A 354 0.28 15.81 2.66
CA ALA A 354 0.67 16.74 1.59
C ALA A 354 0.62 16.09 0.20
N LEU A 355 0.95 14.80 0.12
CA LEU A 355 1.01 14.07 -1.14
C LEU A 355 -0.32 13.43 -1.55
N HIS A 356 -1.20 13.08 -0.59
CA HIS A 356 -2.42 12.35 -0.88
C HIS A 356 -3.65 13.26 -1.01
N PRO A 357 -4.48 13.01 -2.07
CA PRO A 357 -4.24 12.08 -3.17
C PRO A 357 -3.36 12.65 -4.28
N THR A 358 -2.57 11.78 -4.91
CA THR A 358 -1.75 12.17 -6.06
C THR A 358 -2.59 12.29 -7.34
N ALA A 359 -2.06 13.01 -8.34
CA ALA A 359 -2.67 13.07 -9.67
C ALA A 359 -2.77 11.69 -10.35
N ALA A 360 -1.95 10.72 -9.94
CA ALA A 360 -1.97 9.36 -10.47
C ALA A 360 -3.25 8.58 -10.12
N VAL A 361 -3.91 8.94 -9.00
CA VAL A 361 -5.11 8.24 -8.52
C VAL A 361 -6.37 9.12 -8.39
N ALA A 362 -6.21 10.43 -8.46
CA ALA A 362 -7.35 11.38 -8.49
C ALA A 362 -7.52 11.98 -9.88
N GLY A 363 -6.47 12.60 -10.42
CA GLY A 363 -6.48 13.33 -11.68
C GLY A 363 -5.80 14.70 -11.57
N SER A 364 -5.92 15.51 -12.62
CA SER A 364 -5.22 16.76 -12.75
C SER A 364 -6.10 17.84 -13.40
N PRO A 365 -6.16 19.06 -12.84
CA PRO A 365 -5.75 19.44 -11.48
C PRO A 365 -6.50 18.65 -10.41
N THR A 366 -5.80 18.25 -9.33
CA THR A 366 -6.33 17.32 -8.32
C THR A 366 -7.63 17.84 -7.69
N THR A 367 -7.73 19.12 -7.36
CA THR A 367 -8.96 19.71 -6.77
C THR A 367 -10.17 19.55 -7.68
N GLY A 368 -10.00 19.84 -8.98
CA GLY A 368 -11.08 19.69 -9.96
C GLY A 368 -11.46 18.24 -10.20
N ALA A 369 -10.47 17.35 -10.24
CA ALA A 369 -10.69 15.92 -10.40
C ALA A 369 -11.45 15.34 -9.18
N LEU A 370 -11.09 15.72 -7.96
CA LEU A 370 -11.81 15.31 -6.74
C LEU A 370 -13.27 15.81 -6.75
N ALA A 371 -13.52 17.05 -7.14
CA ALA A 371 -14.87 17.58 -7.25
C ALA A 371 -15.71 16.78 -8.27
N PHE A 372 -15.12 16.40 -9.41
CA PHE A 372 -15.78 15.53 -10.39
C PHE A 372 -16.08 14.14 -9.80
N LEU A 373 -15.12 13.52 -9.10
CA LEU A 373 -15.33 12.21 -8.50
C LEU A 373 -16.41 12.24 -7.41
N ASP A 374 -16.42 13.25 -6.55
CA ASP A 374 -17.42 13.40 -5.50
C ASP A 374 -18.85 13.56 -6.08
N GLU A 375 -18.97 14.20 -7.25
CA GLU A 375 -20.28 14.42 -7.90
C GLU A 375 -20.74 13.21 -8.73
N HIS A 376 -19.82 12.51 -9.39
CA HIS A 376 -20.17 11.58 -10.46
C HIS A 376 -19.83 10.12 -10.20
N GLU A 377 -18.79 9.78 -9.43
CA GLU A 377 -18.31 8.41 -9.33
C GLU A 377 -19.27 7.49 -8.58
N ASN A 378 -19.91 7.95 -7.52
CA ASN A 378 -20.82 7.18 -6.67
C ASN A 378 -20.22 5.85 -6.16
N LEU A 379 -18.93 5.86 -5.86
CA LEU A 379 -18.16 4.76 -5.28
C LEU A 379 -17.51 5.22 -3.98
N ASP A 380 -17.78 4.53 -2.88
CA ASP A 380 -16.88 4.65 -1.73
C ASP A 380 -15.63 3.79 -1.99
N ARG A 381 -14.54 4.44 -2.35
CA ARG A 381 -13.26 3.77 -2.59
C ARG A 381 -12.67 3.14 -1.33
N GLY A 382 -13.18 3.49 -0.15
CA GLY A 382 -12.58 3.04 1.09
C GLY A 382 -11.11 3.42 1.18
N ARG A 383 -10.26 2.41 1.38
CA ARG A 383 -8.78 2.55 1.42
C ARG A 383 -8.11 2.35 0.07
N TYR A 384 -8.84 1.93 -0.97
CA TYR A 384 -8.33 1.84 -2.33
C TYR A 384 -7.83 3.21 -2.81
N ALA A 385 -6.67 3.23 -3.45
CA ALA A 385 -5.96 4.43 -3.88
C ALA A 385 -5.50 5.36 -2.73
N GLY A 386 -5.70 4.96 -1.47
CA GLY A 386 -5.16 5.62 -0.28
C GLY A 386 -3.75 5.16 0.08
N PRO A 387 -3.06 5.84 0.99
CA PRO A 387 -1.76 5.40 1.52
C PRO A 387 -1.87 4.12 2.35
N VAL A 388 -0.98 3.15 2.11
CA VAL A 388 -0.79 1.94 2.91
C VAL A 388 0.69 1.73 3.19
N GLY A 389 1.05 1.40 4.43
CA GLY A 389 2.45 1.23 4.79
C GLY A 389 2.70 1.18 6.29
N TRP A 390 3.85 1.66 6.71
CA TRP A 390 4.25 1.69 8.11
C TRP A 390 5.04 2.95 8.48
N ILE A 391 5.03 3.28 9.78
CA ILE A 391 5.82 4.34 10.40
C ILE A 391 6.42 3.86 11.72
N ASP A 392 7.68 4.17 11.98
CA ASP A 392 8.35 3.87 13.27
C ASP A 392 8.44 5.10 14.19
N GLU A 393 8.98 4.89 15.41
CA GLU A 393 9.11 5.94 16.43
C GLU A 393 10.01 7.11 16.03
N ARG A 394 10.85 6.95 15.00
CA ARG A 394 11.73 8.00 14.47
C ARG A 394 11.09 8.78 13.33
N GLY A 395 9.93 8.34 12.87
CA GLY A 395 9.25 8.89 11.71
C GLY A 395 9.71 8.29 10.38
N ASP A 396 10.58 7.26 10.42
CA ASP A 396 10.91 6.47 9.22
C ASP A 396 9.70 5.67 8.78
N GLY A 397 9.60 5.40 7.47
CA GLY A 397 8.46 4.64 6.95
C GLY A 397 8.54 4.42 5.45
N ASP A 398 7.84 3.38 4.98
CA ASP A 398 7.57 3.16 3.57
C ASP A 398 6.06 3.10 3.36
N TRP A 399 5.59 3.87 2.37
CA TRP A 399 4.18 3.97 2.04
C TRP A 399 3.97 3.77 0.54
N ALA A 400 3.05 2.89 0.21
CA ALA A 400 2.56 2.66 -1.16
C ALA A 400 1.20 3.33 -1.35
N ILE A 401 0.81 3.56 -2.59
CA ILE A 401 -0.58 3.82 -2.95
C ILE A 401 -1.28 2.46 -3.04
N ALA A 402 -2.36 2.25 -2.32
CA ALA A 402 -3.07 0.98 -2.28
C ALA A 402 -3.80 0.69 -3.59
N LEU A 403 -3.13 0.00 -4.49
CA LEU A 403 -3.63 -0.45 -5.78
C LEU A 403 -3.62 -1.98 -5.84
N ARG A 404 -4.34 -2.58 -6.81
CA ARG A 404 -4.44 -4.03 -6.98
C ARG A 404 -4.79 -4.68 -5.64
N CYS A 405 -5.89 -4.25 -5.04
CA CYS A 405 -6.26 -4.57 -3.67
C CYS A 405 -7.74 -4.91 -3.54
N ALA A 406 -8.06 -5.53 -2.42
CA ALA A 406 -9.42 -5.77 -1.98
C ALA A 406 -9.57 -5.57 -0.47
N GLN A 407 -10.81 -5.32 -0.05
CA GLN A 407 -11.23 -5.27 1.35
C GLN A 407 -12.11 -6.48 1.63
N TYR A 408 -11.78 -7.24 2.66
CA TYR A 408 -12.64 -8.27 3.24
C TYR A 408 -13.53 -7.64 4.32
N ASP A 409 -14.81 -7.94 4.24
CA ASP A 409 -15.80 -7.59 5.26
C ASP A 409 -16.23 -8.88 5.98
N PRO A 410 -15.82 -9.08 7.23
CA PRO A 410 -16.16 -10.29 7.99
C PRO A 410 -17.63 -10.35 8.41
N GLU A 411 -18.34 -9.22 8.49
CA GLU A 411 -19.77 -9.19 8.84
C GLU A 411 -20.63 -9.53 7.63
N ALA A 412 -20.29 -9.00 6.45
CA ALA A 412 -20.97 -9.29 5.20
C ALA A 412 -20.51 -10.60 4.53
N HIS A 413 -19.43 -11.23 5.02
CA HIS A 413 -18.79 -12.37 4.39
C HIS A 413 -18.49 -12.11 2.90
N SER A 414 -17.91 -10.96 2.61
CA SER A 414 -17.68 -10.53 1.23
C SER A 414 -16.31 -9.89 1.03
N LEU A 415 -15.85 -9.97 -0.22
CA LEU A 415 -14.65 -9.29 -0.71
C LEU A 415 -15.05 -8.23 -1.72
N THR A 416 -14.51 -7.03 -1.58
CA THR A 416 -14.67 -5.95 -2.55
C THR A 416 -13.30 -5.61 -3.14
N ALA A 417 -13.11 -5.91 -4.42
CA ALA A 417 -11.91 -5.56 -5.18
C ALA A 417 -12.13 -4.26 -5.95
N TYR A 418 -11.05 -3.48 -6.14
CA TYR A 418 -11.12 -2.17 -6.77
C TYR A 418 -10.14 -2.04 -7.93
N ALA A 419 -10.56 -1.38 -9.00
CA ALA A 419 -9.70 -0.98 -10.10
C ALA A 419 -10.16 0.35 -10.70
N GLY A 420 -9.24 1.11 -11.30
CA GLY A 420 -9.54 2.37 -11.95
C GLY A 420 -8.68 2.62 -13.18
N ALA A 421 -9.12 3.54 -14.02
CA ALA A 421 -8.42 3.97 -15.22
C ALA A 421 -8.32 5.50 -15.29
N GLY A 422 -7.23 5.98 -15.84
CA GLY A 422 -6.95 7.41 -15.99
C GLY A 422 -7.51 7.97 -17.29
N VAL A 423 -8.65 8.62 -17.22
CA VAL A 423 -9.34 9.20 -18.38
C VAL A 423 -8.72 10.54 -18.80
N VAL A 424 -8.42 10.65 -20.08
CA VAL A 424 -8.00 11.87 -20.78
C VAL A 424 -8.94 12.15 -21.96
N ALA A 425 -8.78 13.28 -22.63
CA ALA A 425 -9.68 13.68 -23.73
C ALA A 425 -9.83 12.61 -24.84
N GLU A 426 -8.74 11.91 -25.14
CA GLU A 426 -8.66 10.90 -26.20
C GLU A 426 -9.02 9.48 -25.74
N SER A 427 -9.31 9.28 -24.43
CA SER A 427 -9.65 7.95 -23.89
C SER A 427 -10.85 7.32 -24.61
N ASP A 428 -10.79 6.03 -24.80
CA ASP A 428 -11.88 5.22 -25.34
C ASP A 428 -12.53 4.42 -24.19
N PRO A 429 -13.84 4.57 -23.93
CA PRO A 429 -14.50 3.95 -22.79
C PRO A 429 -14.32 2.43 -22.71
N GLU A 430 -14.38 1.72 -23.85
CA GLU A 430 -14.25 0.26 -23.88
C GLU A 430 -12.81 -0.15 -23.56
N ARG A 431 -11.81 0.61 -23.99
CA ARG A 431 -10.40 0.36 -23.65
C ARG A 431 -10.13 0.59 -22.17
N GLU A 432 -10.69 1.66 -21.59
CA GLU A 432 -10.55 1.94 -20.16
C GLU A 432 -11.23 0.83 -19.33
N LEU A 433 -12.38 0.30 -19.78
CA LEU A 433 -13.02 -0.84 -19.14
C LEU A 433 -12.12 -2.07 -19.17
N LEU A 434 -11.56 -2.43 -20.33
CA LEU A 434 -10.62 -3.53 -20.46
C LEU A 434 -9.36 -3.35 -19.60
N GLU A 435 -8.88 -2.12 -19.44
CA GLU A 435 -7.76 -1.82 -18.56
C GLU A 435 -8.10 -2.16 -17.09
N THR A 436 -9.33 -1.87 -16.64
CA THR A 436 -9.76 -2.23 -15.29
C THR A 436 -9.84 -3.74 -15.10
N GLU A 437 -10.29 -4.51 -16.11
CA GLU A 437 -10.30 -5.98 -16.07
C GLU A 437 -8.90 -6.54 -15.79
N LEU A 438 -7.89 -6.04 -16.51
CA LEU A 438 -6.50 -6.45 -16.29
C LEU A 438 -6.01 -6.07 -14.88
N LYS A 439 -6.49 -4.94 -14.34
CA LYS A 439 -6.10 -4.46 -13.00
C LYS A 439 -6.78 -5.22 -11.86
N PHE A 440 -7.89 -5.88 -12.10
CA PHE A 440 -8.51 -6.78 -11.12
C PHE A 440 -7.79 -8.12 -10.99
N ARG A 441 -7.12 -8.61 -12.04
CA ARG A 441 -6.52 -9.94 -12.09
C ARG A 441 -5.65 -10.28 -10.87
N PRO A 442 -4.79 -9.39 -10.36
CA PRO A 442 -3.98 -9.71 -9.17
C PRO A 442 -4.79 -10.15 -7.95
N ILE A 443 -6.05 -9.75 -7.87
CA ILE A 443 -6.93 -10.16 -6.78
C ILE A 443 -7.82 -11.33 -7.20
N THR A 444 -8.44 -11.24 -8.37
CA THR A 444 -9.45 -12.23 -8.79
C THR A 444 -8.88 -13.60 -9.13
N GLU A 445 -7.58 -13.69 -9.40
CA GLU A 445 -6.88 -14.96 -9.68
C GLU A 445 -6.44 -15.71 -8.41
N TRP A 446 -6.22 -15.00 -7.28
CA TRP A 446 -5.66 -15.60 -6.06
C TRP A 446 -6.68 -15.80 -4.93
N VAL A 447 -7.85 -15.21 -5.03
CA VAL A 447 -8.94 -15.46 -4.11
C VAL A 447 -9.94 -16.37 -4.78
N ASN A 448 -9.84 -17.69 -4.53
CA ASN A 448 -10.74 -18.71 -5.07
C ASN A 448 -11.58 -19.36 -3.99
#